data_0242b9563696db91f69026227a51ea69
#
_entry.id   0242b9563696db91f69026227a51ea69
#
_cell.length_a   1.000
_cell.length_b   1.000
_cell.length_c   1.000
_cell.angle_alpha   90.00
_cell.angle_beta   90.00
_cell.angle_gamma   90.00
#
_symmetry.space_group_name_H-M   'P 1'
#
loop_
_entity.id
_entity.type
_entity.pdbx_description
1 polymer ?
#
loop_
_entity_poly.entity_id
_entity_poly.type
_entity_poly.pdbx_seq_one_letter_code
_entity_poly.pdbx_strand_id
1 'polypeptide(L)'
;MGYSMNSYESIFKEMGESARAASIVLQQLPEKRINEVLCAIADALVQHSEQILTANHMDMDSARGVVPDTMLDRLLLSKERINQMAEGVRQVSLLPSPVGTILETINRPNGLHIEKRAVPFGVIGIIFEARPNVTVDAGALCFKTANATILRGGKEAYRTNRVIVSIMQDLSLIHISE
;
A
#
# COMPACT_ATOMS: atom_id res chain seq x y z
N MET A 1 -13.60 -4.06 -26.50
CA MET A 1 -14.83 -4.39 -25.76
C MET A 1 -15.06 -3.27 -24.74
N GLY A 2 -16.09 -2.42 -24.96
CA GLY A 2 -16.45 -1.36 -24.02
C GLY A 2 -17.28 -1.94 -22.89
N TYR A 3 -16.78 -1.87 -21.66
CA TYR A 3 -17.61 -2.13 -20.49
C TYR A 3 -18.68 -1.05 -20.39
N SER A 4 -19.93 -1.44 -20.10
CA SER A 4 -21.01 -0.48 -19.86
C SER A 4 -20.76 0.32 -18.56
N MET A 5 -21.22 1.56 -18.45
CA MET A 5 -21.07 2.38 -17.21
C MET A 5 -21.53 1.62 -15.96
N ASN A 6 -22.59 0.84 -16.04
CA ASN A 6 -23.10 0.00 -14.94
C ASN A 6 -22.08 -1.07 -14.45
N SER A 7 -21.17 -1.56 -15.32
CA SER A 7 -20.17 -2.54 -14.89
C SER A 7 -19.02 -1.92 -14.10
N TYR A 8 -18.66 -0.67 -14.39
CA TYR A 8 -17.62 0.04 -13.60
C TYR A 8 -18.15 0.44 -12.22
N GLU A 9 -19.40 0.88 -12.11
CA GLU A 9 -20.03 1.22 -10.82
C GLU A 9 -20.05 0.01 -9.88
N SER A 10 -20.39 -1.18 -10.38
CA SER A 10 -20.39 -2.40 -9.56
C SER A 10 -18.99 -2.77 -9.08
N ILE A 11 -17.96 -2.68 -9.95
CA ILE A 11 -16.56 -2.94 -9.60
C ILE A 11 -16.06 -1.97 -8.53
N PHE A 12 -16.31 -0.67 -8.70
CA PHE A 12 -15.90 0.33 -7.71
C PHE A 12 -16.62 0.19 -6.37
N LYS A 13 -17.90 -0.18 -6.41
CA LYS A 13 -18.67 -0.44 -5.20
C LYS A 13 -18.09 -1.64 -4.43
N GLU A 14 -17.87 -2.77 -5.10
CA GLU A 14 -17.29 -3.97 -4.50
C GLU A 14 -15.88 -3.71 -3.93
N MET A 15 -15.04 -3.01 -4.68
CA MET A 15 -13.70 -2.60 -4.24
C MET A 15 -13.77 -1.73 -2.98
N GLY A 16 -14.69 -0.76 -2.96
CA GLY A 16 -14.88 0.14 -1.81
C GLY A 16 -15.41 -0.59 -0.57
N GLU A 17 -16.35 -1.52 -0.75
CA GLU A 17 -16.89 -2.34 0.33
C GLU A 17 -15.82 -3.27 0.91
N SER A 18 -15.04 -3.93 0.06
CA SER A 18 -13.92 -4.78 0.46
C SER A 18 -12.83 -3.98 1.21
N ALA A 19 -12.44 -2.82 0.69
CA ALA A 19 -11.46 -1.95 1.36
C ALA A 19 -11.96 -1.45 2.72
N ARG A 20 -13.27 -1.12 2.83
CA ARG A 20 -13.88 -0.72 4.10
C ARG A 20 -13.87 -1.86 5.11
N ALA A 21 -14.23 -3.08 4.71
CA ALA A 21 -14.18 -4.26 5.57
C ALA A 21 -12.74 -4.51 6.07
N ALA A 22 -11.74 -4.47 5.18
CA ALA A 22 -10.34 -4.60 5.53
C ALA A 22 -9.87 -3.51 6.51
N SER A 23 -10.30 -2.26 6.34
CA SER A 23 -9.93 -1.17 7.24
C SER A 23 -10.42 -1.38 8.67
N ILE A 24 -11.60 -1.97 8.86
CA ILE A 24 -12.13 -2.29 10.20
C ILE A 24 -11.25 -3.33 10.89
N VAL A 25 -10.81 -4.35 10.17
CA VAL A 25 -9.91 -5.39 10.71
C VAL A 25 -8.55 -4.79 11.06
N LEU A 26 -7.95 -3.99 10.15
CA LEU A 26 -6.65 -3.34 10.38
C LEU A 26 -6.63 -2.47 11.63
N GLN A 27 -7.72 -1.74 11.92
CA GLN A 27 -7.82 -0.88 13.09
C GLN A 27 -7.83 -1.65 14.43
N GLN A 28 -8.12 -2.95 14.39
CA GLN A 28 -8.13 -3.82 15.57
C GLN A 28 -6.78 -4.51 15.81
N LEU A 29 -5.87 -4.46 14.83
CA LEU A 29 -4.56 -5.11 14.96
C LEU A 29 -3.66 -4.35 15.92
N PRO A 30 -2.92 -5.07 16.79
CA PRO A 30 -1.87 -4.45 17.58
C PRO A 30 -0.71 -3.98 16.69
N GLU A 31 -0.04 -2.89 17.08
CA GLU A 31 1.09 -2.35 16.32
C GLU A 31 2.18 -3.39 16.02
N LYS A 32 2.44 -4.28 16.97
CA LYS A 32 3.40 -5.38 16.81
C LYS A 32 3.05 -6.22 15.57
N ARG A 33 1.77 -6.57 15.39
CA ARG A 33 1.32 -7.39 14.27
C ARG A 33 1.44 -6.65 12.93
N ILE A 34 1.12 -5.36 12.91
CA ILE A 34 1.32 -4.50 11.74
C ILE A 34 2.80 -4.50 11.34
N ASN A 35 3.72 -4.35 12.31
CA ASN A 35 5.16 -4.34 12.04
C ASN A 35 5.68 -5.70 11.53
N GLU A 36 5.19 -6.81 12.07
CA GLU A 36 5.51 -8.17 11.61
C GLU A 36 5.11 -8.36 10.14
N VAL A 37 3.91 -7.94 9.76
CA VAL A 37 3.44 -8.00 8.36
C VAL A 37 4.30 -7.14 7.44
N LEU A 38 4.65 -5.92 7.86
CA LEU A 38 5.53 -5.06 7.06
C LEU A 38 6.90 -5.69 6.85
N CYS A 39 7.50 -6.30 7.87
CA CYS A 39 8.76 -7.02 7.72
C CYS A 39 8.63 -8.21 6.76
N ALA A 40 7.54 -8.99 6.87
CA ALA A 40 7.27 -10.09 5.96
C ALA A 40 7.09 -9.61 4.50
N ILE A 41 6.42 -8.47 4.28
CA ILE A 41 6.30 -7.84 2.95
C ILE A 41 7.69 -7.47 2.41
N ALA A 42 8.55 -6.86 3.22
CA ALA A 42 9.90 -6.50 2.80
C ALA A 42 10.72 -7.73 2.37
N ASP A 43 10.63 -8.82 3.13
CA ASP A 43 11.34 -10.06 2.82
C ASP A 43 10.80 -10.72 1.53
N ALA A 44 9.48 -10.72 1.35
CA ALA A 44 8.86 -11.27 0.15
C ALA A 44 9.15 -10.46 -1.12
N LEU A 45 9.26 -9.13 -1.04
CA LEU A 45 9.69 -8.31 -2.18
C LEU A 45 11.07 -8.74 -2.69
N VAL A 46 12.01 -9.01 -1.77
CA VAL A 46 13.35 -9.50 -2.12
C VAL A 46 13.28 -10.93 -2.66
N GLN A 47 12.52 -11.81 -2.01
CA GLN A 47 12.37 -13.21 -2.41
C GLN A 47 11.75 -13.36 -3.80
N HIS A 48 10.77 -12.53 -4.13
CA HIS A 48 10.08 -12.54 -5.43
C HIS A 48 10.65 -11.52 -6.44
N SER A 49 11.89 -11.05 -6.23
CA SER A 49 12.52 -10.02 -7.08
C SER A 49 12.56 -10.41 -8.55
N GLU A 50 12.84 -11.67 -8.90
CA GLU A 50 12.86 -12.14 -10.28
C GLU A 50 11.48 -12.06 -10.96
N GLN A 51 10.41 -12.37 -10.22
CA GLN A 51 9.05 -12.25 -10.72
C GLN A 51 8.67 -10.78 -10.98
N ILE A 52 9.05 -9.89 -10.07
CA ILE A 52 8.84 -8.44 -10.21
C ILE A 52 9.63 -7.91 -11.41
N LEU A 53 10.90 -8.28 -11.57
CA LEU A 53 11.75 -7.86 -12.69
C LEU A 53 11.22 -8.37 -14.03
N THR A 54 10.72 -9.60 -14.10
CA THR A 54 10.11 -10.14 -15.32
C THR A 54 8.90 -9.30 -15.74
N ALA A 55 8.01 -8.97 -14.81
CA ALA A 55 6.86 -8.10 -15.10
C ALA A 55 7.30 -6.69 -15.50
N ASN A 56 8.36 -6.17 -14.86
CA ASN A 56 8.91 -4.85 -15.15
C ASN A 56 9.54 -4.79 -16.56
N HIS A 57 10.27 -5.81 -16.98
CA HIS A 57 10.80 -5.87 -18.33
C HIS A 57 9.70 -5.84 -19.40
N MET A 58 8.57 -6.54 -19.18
CA MET A 58 7.42 -6.49 -20.09
C MET A 58 6.78 -5.10 -20.15
N ASP A 59 6.70 -4.40 -19.02
CA ASP A 59 6.20 -3.02 -18.97
C ASP A 59 7.17 -2.05 -19.65
N MET A 60 8.49 -2.20 -19.42
CA MET A 60 9.54 -1.42 -20.08
C MET A 60 9.53 -1.59 -21.60
N ASP A 61 9.41 -2.83 -22.10
CA ASP A 61 9.36 -3.11 -23.55
C ASP A 61 8.11 -2.49 -24.19
N SER A 62 6.97 -2.51 -23.49
CA SER A 62 5.73 -1.87 -23.95
C SER A 62 5.80 -0.33 -23.92
N ALA A 63 6.63 0.26 -23.05
CA ALA A 63 6.76 1.70 -22.86
C ALA A 63 7.81 2.34 -23.78
N ARG A 64 8.79 1.58 -24.27
CA ARG A 64 9.85 2.09 -25.17
C ARG A 64 9.28 2.71 -26.45
N GLY A 65 9.72 3.93 -26.77
CA GLY A 65 9.24 4.70 -27.91
C GLY A 65 7.82 5.28 -27.76
N VAL A 66 7.15 5.00 -26.62
CA VAL A 66 5.81 5.52 -26.32
C VAL A 66 5.85 6.64 -25.30
N VAL A 67 6.77 6.54 -24.31
CA VAL A 67 6.93 7.52 -23.25
C VAL A 67 8.32 8.15 -23.27
N PRO A 68 8.51 9.37 -22.70
CA PRO A 68 9.82 10.00 -22.59
C PRO A 68 10.83 9.18 -21.78
N ASP A 69 12.13 9.32 -22.06
CA ASP A 69 13.21 8.60 -21.35
C ASP A 69 13.21 8.85 -19.84
N THR A 70 12.83 10.05 -19.41
CA THR A 70 12.68 10.39 -17.99
C THR A 70 11.59 9.57 -17.28
N MET A 71 10.56 9.16 -18.01
CA MET A 71 9.51 8.28 -17.49
C MET A 71 9.97 6.82 -17.50
N LEU A 72 10.74 6.41 -18.52
CA LEU A 72 11.36 5.08 -18.57
C LEU A 72 12.31 4.83 -17.40
N ASP A 73 13.14 5.82 -17.01
CA ASP A 73 14.00 5.68 -15.82
C ASP A 73 13.20 5.52 -14.54
N ARG A 74 12.07 6.22 -14.40
CA ARG A 74 11.17 6.07 -13.23
C ARG A 74 10.45 4.74 -13.20
N LEU A 75 10.17 4.15 -14.36
CA LEU A 75 9.51 2.85 -14.49
C LEU A 75 10.48 1.69 -14.22
N LEU A 76 11.75 1.86 -14.60
CA LEU A 76 12.76 0.81 -14.51
C LEU A 76 12.99 0.36 -13.07
N LEU A 77 12.94 -0.94 -12.85
CA LEU A 77 13.39 -1.60 -11.62
C LEU A 77 14.69 -2.38 -11.87
N SER A 78 15.48 -2.47 -10.83
CA SER A 78 16.65 -3.36 -10.72
C SER A 78 16.58 -4.09 -9.38
N LYS A 79 17.45 -5.09 -9.18
CA LYS A 79 17.57 -5.77 -7.86
C LYS A 79 17.87 -4.78 -6.74
N GLU A 80 18.76 -3.81 -7.02
CA GLU A 80 19.13 -2.76 -6.07
C GLU A 80 17.93 -1.89 -5.70
N ARG A 81 17.12 -1.46 -6.70
CA ARG A 81 15.91 -0.67 -6.46
C ARG A 81 14.87 -1.47 -5.67
N ILE A 82 14.70 -2.77 -5.94
CA ILE A 82 13.81 -3.64 -5.16
C ILE A 82 14.32 -3.78 -3.72
N ASN A 83 15.61 -3.97 -3.51
CA ASN A 83 16.21 -4.00 -2.16
C ASN A 83 16.01 -2.67 -1.42
N GLN A 84 16.13 -1.52 -2.09
CA GLN A 84 15.84 -0.22 -1.51
C GLN A 84 14.37 -0.07 -1.12
N MET A 85 13.44 -0.56 -1.94
CA MET A 85 12.01 -0.58 -1.61
C MET A 85 11.76 -1.43 -0.36
N ALA A 86 12.33 -2.64 -0.29
CA ALA A 86 12.21 -3.51 0.87
C ALA A 86 12.78 -2.87 2.14
N GLU A 87 13.94 -2.20 2.03
CA GLU A 87 14.54 -1.48 3.15
C GLU A 87 13.66 -0.30 3.60
N GLY A 88 13.05 0.43 2.66
CA GLY A 88 12.05 1.47 2.96
C GLY A 88 10.88 0.93 3.77
N VAL A 89 10.36 -0.26 3.42
CA VAL A 89 9.28 -0.91 4.19
C VAL A 89 9.74 -1.29 5.60
N ARG A 90 10.97 -1.81 5.76
CA ARG A 90 11.54 -2.10 7.09
C ARG A 90 11.67 -0.82 7.93
N GLN A 91 12.13 0.28 7.34
CA GLN A 91 12.19 1.57 8.04
C GLN A 91 10.80 2.04 8.48
N VAL A 92 9.78 1.91 7.62
CA VAL A 92 8.38 2.20 8.00
C VAL A 92 7.91 1.35 9.17
N SER A 93 8.30 0.06 9.23
CA SER A 93 7.93 -0.81 10.36
C SER A 93 8.49 -0.34 11.70
N LEU A 94 9.64 0.35 11.70
CA LEU A 94 10.29 0.88 12.90
C LEU A 94 9.73 2.23 13.36
N LEU A 95 8.96 2.93 12.54
CA LEU A 95 8.34 4.18 12.93
C LEU A 95 7.30 3.95 14.04
N PRO A 96 7.15 4.86 15.00
CA PRO A 96 6.08 4.78 15.99
C PRO A 96 4.72 4.92 15.29
N SER A 97 3.73 4.12 15.70
CA SER A 97 2.38 4.28 15.19
C SER A 97 1.76 5.59 15.68
N PRO A 98 1.19 6.43 14.81
CA PRO A 98 0.45 7.61 15.22
C PRO A 98 -0.95 7.26 15.76
N VAL A 99 -1.44 6.02 15.52
CA VAL A 99 -2.79 5.59 15.89
C VAL A 99 -2.93 5.54 17.42
N GLY A 100 -3.98 6.18 17.93
CA GLY A 100 -4.24 6.24 19.37
C GLY A 100 -3.43 7.30 20.12
N THR A 101 -2.51 8.02 19.47
CA THR A 101 -1.75 9.10 20.09
C THR A 101 -2.68 10.17 20.65
N ILE A 102 -2.51 10.54 21.93
CA ILE A 102 -3.26 11.62 22.55
C ILE A 102 -2.67 12.96 22.08
N LEU A 103 -3.47 13.72 21.35
CA LEU A 103 -3.09 15.03 20.80
C LEU A 103 -3.38 16.16 21.79
N GLU A 104 -4.42 16.00 22.61
CA GLU A 104 -4.86 17.00 23.57
C GLU A 104 -5.64 16.33 24.71
N THR A 105 -5.50 16.85 25.93
CA THR A 105 -6.26 16.41 27.10
C THR A 105 -6.89 17.62 27.77
N ILE A 106 -8.20 17.58 28.03
CA ILE A 106 -8.96 18.66 28.66
C ILE A 106 -9.69 18.09 29.88
N ASN A 107 -9.36 18.63 31.06
CA ASN A 107 -10.07 18.33 32.28
C ASN A 107 -11.07 19.46 32.61
N ARG A 108 -12.33 19.13 32.78
CA ARG A 108 -13.40 20.09 33.09
C ARG A 108 -13.65 20.14 34.57
N PRO A 109 -14.13 21.29 35.15
CA PRO A 109 -14.40 21.42 36.58
C PRO A 109 -15.44 20.44 37.12
N ASN A 110 -16.31 19.92 36.25
CA ASN A 110 -17.31 18.90 36.59
C ASN A 110 -16.75 17.45 36.64
N GLY A 111 -15.41 17.27 36.51
CA GLY A 111 -14.74 15.97 36.53
C GLY A 111 -14.69 15.25 35.15
N LEU A 112 -15.23 15.83 34.09
CA LEU A 112 -15.16 15.24 32.75
C LEU A 112 -13.72 15.31 32.21
N HIS A 113 -13.17 14.15 31.83
CA HIS A 113 -11.87 13.99 31.19
C HIS A 113 -12.08 13.74 29.69
N ILE A 114 -11.56 14.62 28.85
CA ILE A 114 -11.70 14.58 27.40
C ILE A 114 -10.33 14.42 26.77
N GLU A 115 -10.17 13.40 25.92
CA GLU A 115 -8.94 13.19 25.14
C GLU A 115 -9.25 13.32 23.64
N LYS A 116 -8.41 14.06 22.92
CA LYS A 116 -8.39 14.09 21.46
C LYS A 116 -7.32 13.12 20.99
N ARG A 117 -7.72 12.05 20.30
CA ARG A 117 -6.82 10.99 19.82
C ARG A 117 -6.74 10.97 18.31
N ALA A 118 -5.54 10.65 17.77
CA ALA A 118 -5.36 10.35 16.36
C ALA A 118 -6.02 9.01 16.01
N VAL A 119 -6.80 8.96 14.92
CA VAL A 119 -7.46 7.75 14.43
C VAL A 119 -7.18 7.57 12.94
N PRO A 120 -7.20 6.33 12.41
CA PRO A 120 -7.08 6.08 10.97
C PRO A 120 -8.20 6.75 10.18
N PHE A 121 -7.90 7.11 8.92
CA PHE A 121 -8.93 7.59 7.97
C PHE A 121 -9.89 6.48 7.56
N GLY A 122 -9.42 5.24 7.57
CA GLY A 122 -10.15 4.05 7.14
C GLY A 122 -9.68 3.57 5.77
N VAL A 123 -10.14 4.19 4.68
CA VAL A 123 -9.74 3.85 3.31
C VAL A 123 -9.11 5.05 2.63
N ILE A 124 -7.93 4.87 2.03
CA ILE A 124 -7.20 5.90 1.31
C ILE A 124 -7.07 5.49 -0.16
N GLY A 125 -7.59 6.31 -1.07
CA GLY A 125 -7.36 6.17 -2.51
C GLY A 125 -6.15 6.99 -2.95
N ILE A 126 -5.19 6.35 -3.65
CA ILE A 126 -3.96 7.01 -4.14
C ILE A 126 -3.84 6.81 -5.64
N ILE A 127 -3.76 7.92 -6.38
CA ILE A 127 -3.54 7.93 -7.84
C ILE A 127 -2.13 8.44 -8.08
N PHE A 128 -1.33 7.69 -8.84
CA PHE A 128 0.06 8.02 -9.12
C PHE A 128 0.48 7.61 -10.54
N GLU A 129 1.61 8.14 -10.99
CA GLU A 129 2.16 7.86 -12.32
C GLU A 129 2.87 6.49 -12.40
N ALA A 130 3.63 6.27 -13.48
CA ALA A 130 4.42 5.06 -13.75
C ALA A 130 5.65 4.94 -12.84
N ARG A 131 5.44 4.69 -11.54
CA ARG A 131 6.48 4.54 -10.53
C ARG A 131 6.17 3.33 -9.65
N PRO A 132 6.68 2.13 -9.96
CA PRO A 132 6.37 0.92 -9.20
C PRO A 132 6.71 1.01 -7.71
N ASN A 133 7.77 1.76 -7.34
CA ASN A 133 8.13 1.97 -5.93
C ASN A 133 7.02 2.65 -5.12
N VAL A 134 6.23 3.55 -5.73
CA VAL A 134 5.12 4.23 -5.05
C VAL A 134 4.05 3.23 -4.59
N THR A 135 3.85 2.12 -5.31
CA THR A 135 2.94 1.05 -4.89
C THR A 135 3.33 0.50 -3.53
N VAL A 136 4.62 0.25 -3.31
CA VAL A 136 5.15 -0.28 -2.05
C VAL A 136 5.14 0.79 -0.97
N ASP A 137 5.67 1.98 -1.25
CA ASP A 137 5.79 3.06 -0.26
C ASP A 137 4.43 3.49 0.27
N ALA A 138 3.48 3.76 -0.64
CA ALA A 138 2.13 4.16 -0.29
C ALA A 138 1.37 3.07 0.46
N GLY A 139 1.48 1.81 0.00
CA GLY A 139 0.87 0.67 0.66
C GLY A 139 1.41 0.47 2.08
N ALA A 140 2.73 0.50 2.26
CA ALA A 140 3.36 0.34 3.56
C ALA A 140 2.99 1.45 4.55
N LEU A 141 3.00 2.72 4.13
CA LEU A 141 2.63 3.85 4.98
C LEU A 141 1.16 3.80 5.40
N CYS A 142 0.25 3.48 4.47
CA CYS A 142 -1.16 3.32 4.79
C CYS A 142 -1.38 2.15 5.75
N PHE A 143 -0.74 1.01 5.51
CA PHE A 143 -0.84 -0.17 6.36
C PHE A 143 -0.29 0.11 7.78
N LYS A 144 0.88 0.79 7.90
CA LYS A 144 1.45 1.20 9.18
C LYS A 144 0.50 2.05 10.01
N THR A 145 -0.30 2.88 9.36
CA THR A 145 -1.28 3.76 10.00
C THR A 145 -2.69 3.17 10.07
N ALA A 146 -2.81 1.84 9.92
CA ALA A 146 -4.04 1.06 9.98
C ALA A 146 -5.12 1.53 8.99
N ASN A 147 -4.72 1.94 7.78
CA ASN A 147 -5.61 2.29 6.69
C ASN A 147 -5.55 1.25 5.58
N ALA A 148 -6.71 0.85 5.07
CA ALA A 148 -6.79 0.13 3.81
C ALA A 148 -6.52 1.07 2.64
N THR A 149 -5.95 0.55 1.54
CA THR A 149 -5.50 1.38 0.43
C THR A 149 -6.03 0.88 -0.90
N ILE A 150 -6.56 1.79 -1.72
CA ILE A 150 -6.90 1.54 -3.12
C ILE A 150 -5.87 2.28 -3.97
N LEU A 151 -5.06 1.53 -4.72
CA LEU A 151 -3.95 2.05 -5.51
C LEU A 151 -4.30 2.10 -6.99
N ARG A 152 -4.09 3.25 -7.64
CA ARG A 152 -4.27 3.44 -9.08
C ARG A 152 -2.99 3.99 -9.69
N GLY A 153 -2.11 3.10 -10.15
CA GLY A 153 -0.89 3.46 -10.89
C GLY A 153 -1.14 3.76 -12.37
N GLY A 154 -0.15 4.34 -13.04
CA GLY A 154 -0.14 4.52 -14.48
C GLY A 154 -0.21 3.19 -15.24
N LYS A 155 -0.77 3.23 -16.45
CA LYS A 155 -0.93 2.03 -17.32
C LYS A 155 0.41 1.41 -17.72
N GLU A 156 1.45 2.22 -17.74
CA GLU A 156 2.81 1.86 -18.15
C GLU A 156 3.47 0.90 -17.13
N ALA A 157 3.05 0.92 -15.86
CA ALA A 157 3.54 0.06 -14.79
C ALA A 157 2.54 -1.03 -14.39
N TYR A 158 1.56 -1.33 -15.22
CA TYR A 158 0.41 -2.15 -14.85
C TYR A 158 0.78 -3.57 -14.40
N ARG A 159 1.64 -4.26 -15.15
CA ARG A 159 2.04 -5.64 -14.83
C ARG A 159 2.89 -5.68 -13.57
N THR A 160 3.86 -4.76 -13.47
CA THR A 160 4.73 -4.61 -12.31
C THR A 160 3.93 -4.35 -11.05
N ASN A 161 3.01 -3.36 -11.08
CA ASN A 161 2.18 -3.01 -9.93
C ASN A 161 1.27 -4.17 -9.50
N ARG A 162 0.72 -4.94 -10.45
CA ARG A 162 -0.10 -6.11 -10.12
C ARG A 162 0.67 -7.19 -9.39
N VAL A 163 1.89 -7.49 -9.82
CA VAL A 163 2.75 -8.47 -9.14
C VAL A 163 3.10 -8.00 -7.73
N ILE A 164 3.50 -6.74 -7.56
CA ILE A 164 3.81 -6.17 -6.25
C ILE A 164 2.59 -6.24 -5.33
N VAL A 165 1.43 -5.80 -5.81
CA VAL A 165 0.19 -5.81 -5.00
C VAL A 165 -0.20 -7.23 -4.61
N SER A 166 -0.08 -8.22 -5.52
CA SER A 166 -0.37 -9.62 -5.21
C SER A 166 0.51 -10.12 -4.06
N ILE A 167 1.84 -9.85 -4.11
CA ILE A 167 2.78 -10.24 -3.05
C ILE A 167 2.37 -9.61 -1.70
N MET A 168 2.01 -8.32 -1.70
CA MET A 168 1.60 -7.60 -0.49
C MET A 168 0.27 -8.14 0.07
N GLN A 169 -0.70 -8.45 -0.80
CA GLN A 169 -2.01 -8.95 -0.40
C GLN A 169 -1.93 -10.37 0.18
N ASP A 170 -1.19 -11.26 -0.45
CA ASP A 170 -1.03 -12.65 0.01
C ASP A 170 -0.50 -12.69 1.45
N LEU A 171 0.49 -11.85 1.76
CA LEU A 171 1.06 -11.75 3.11
C LEU A 171 0.13 -11.10 4.11
N SER A 172 -0.58 -10.04 3.73
CA SER A 172 -1.54 -9.41 4.62
C SER A 172 -2.70 -10.35 4.98
N LEU A 173 -3.18 -11.14 4.02
CA LEU A 173 -4.23 -12.15 4.25
C LEU A 173 -3.76 -13.27 5.18
N ILE A 174 -2.56 -13.83 4.95
CA ILE A 174 -2.00 -14.93 5.76
C ILE A 174 -1.78 -14.46 7.20
N HIS A 175 -1.22 -13.29 7.39
CA HIS A 175 -0.87 -12.81 8.74
C HIS A 175 -2.00 -12.11 9.50
N ILE A 176 -3.11 -11.75 8.85
CA ILE A 176 -4.28 -11.18 9.54
C ILE A 176 -5.24 -12.28 10.00
N SER A 177 -5.24 -13.45 9.34
CA SER A 177 -6.12 -14.57 9.64
C SER A 177 -5.60 -15.53 10.73
N GLU A 178 -4.37 -15.39 11.18
CA GLU A 178 -3.77 -16.13 12.31
C GLU A 178 -3.84 -15.32 13.62
#